data_fff86a1b7c2e5b3b543f320bf746e9f9
#
_entry.id   fff86a1b7c2e5b3b543f320bf746e9f9
#
_cell.length_a   1.000
_cell.length_b   1.000
_cell.length_c   1.000
_cell.angle_alpha   90.00
_cell.angle_beta   90.00
_cell.angle_gamma   90.00
#
_symmetry.space_group_name_H-M   'P 1'
#
loop_
_entity.id
_entity.type
_entity.pdbx_description
1 polymer ?
#
loop_
_entity_poly.entity_id
_entity_poly.type
_entity_poly.pdbx_seq_one_letter_code
_entity_poly.pdbx_strand_id
1 'polypeptide(L)'
;VWVGDGRYLLCSDIPNDRIIRWDETTGATSVFRQPSNFSTGLARDRQGRLLACEHLTRRVTRTEYDGGITVLADRYAGKRFNSPNDIVCQRNGAIWFTDPPFGIGGHWEGDKAEPELPHSVYRIDADSGRVELALDDLAGPNGLCFSPDERVLYIVESRHQPARVVWAYDVGADGKLSGKRKFIDAQGPGAIDGIKC
;
A
#
# COMPACT_ATOMS: atom_id res chain seq x y z
N VAL A 1 -10.58 -3.46 0.45
CA VAL A 1 -10.33 -4.73 -0.23
C VAL A 1 -11.54 -5.64 -0.15
N TRP A 2 -11.92 -6.28 -1.26
CA TRP A 2 -13.03 -7.23 -1.32
C TRP A 2 -12.60 -8.62 -0.86
N VAL A 3 -13.43 -9.28 -0.03
CA VAL A 3 -13.25 -10.66 0.45
C VAL A 3 -14.40 -11.50 -0.10
N GLY A 4 -14.20 -12.08 -1.29
CA GLY A 4 -15.25 -12.76 -2.07
C GLY A 4 -15.86 -13.96 -1.33
N ASP A 5 -15.03 -14.81 -0.72
CA ASP A 5 -15.49 -16.01 0.00
C ASP A 5 -16.38 -15.66 1.21
N GLY A 6 -16.13 -14.50 1.83
CA GLY A 6 -16.89 -14.01 2.97
C GLY A 6 -17.98 -13.00 2.58
N ARG A 7 -18.07 -12.60 1.32
CA ARG A 7 -19.02 -11.60 0.78
C ARG A 7 -19.02 -10.30 1.59
N TYR A 8 -17.83 -9.75 1.84
CA TYR A 8 -17.70 -8.48 2.56
C TYR A 8 -16.56 -7.61 2.00
N LEU A 9 -16.67 -6.31 2.22
CA LEU A 9 -15.65 -5.32 1.93
C LEU A 9 -14.96 -4.90 3.22
N LEU A 10 -13.63 -4.79 3.19
CA LEU A 10 -12.87 -4.09 4.22
C LEU A 10 -12.36 -2.77 3.66
N CYS A 11 -12.49 -1.71 4.43
CA CYS A 11 -11.96 -0.39 4.13
C CYS A 11 -11.36 0.26 5.37
N SER A 12 -10.31 1.04 5.17
CA SER A 12 -9.67 1.83 6.21
C SER A 12 -10.49 3.09 6.49
N ASP A 13 -10.80 3.32 7.74
CA ASP A 13 -11.33 4.58 8.27
C ASP A 13 -10.21 5.22 9.08
N ILE A 14 -9.26 5.85 8.35
CA ILE A 14 -8.00 6.32 8.87
C ILE A 14 -8.20 7.30 10.03
N PRO A 15 -9.04 8.37 9.90
CA PRO A 15 -9.21 9.35 10.97
C PRO A 15 -9.74 8.78 12.28
N ASN A 16 -10.46 7.66 12.23
CA ASN A 16 -11.02 6.97 13.40
C ASN A 16 -10.16 5.78 13.86
N ASP A 17 -8.99 5.60 13.28
CA ASP A 17 -8.03 4.54 13.61
C ASP A 17 -8.65 3.15 13.60
N ARG A 18 -9.42 2.82 12.53
CA ARG A 18 -10.10 1.53 12.42
C ARG A 18 -10.19 1.02 10.99
N ILE A 19 -10.38 -0.30 10.87
CA ILE A 19 -10.81 -0.97 9.64
C ILE A 19 -12.29 -1.32 9.81
N ILE A 20 -13.09 -0.93 8.81
CA ILE A 20 -14.53 -1.18 8.75
C ILE A 20 -14.77 -2.39 7.85
N ARG A 21 -15.71 -3.24 8.24
CA ARG A 21 -16.31 -4.30 7.42
C ARG A 21 -17.72 -3.89 7.01
N TRP A 22 -18.00 -3.93 5.72
CA TRP A 22 -19.34 -3.88 5.16
C TRP A 22 -19.73 -5.25 4.63
N ASP A 23 -20.86 -5.79 5.06
CA ASP A 23 -21.37 -7.10 4.69
C ASP A 23 -22.35 -6.98 3.52
N GLU A 24 -22.05 -7.64 2.39
CA GLU A 24 -22.87 -7.58 1.19
C GLU A 24 -24.26 -8.22 1.40
N THR A 25 -24.34 -9.25 2.24
CA THR A 25 -25.58 -10.02 2.42
C THR A 25 -26.62 -9.24 3.23
N THR A 26 -26.15 -8.52 4.25
CA THR A 26 -27.03 -7.81 5.18
C THR A 26 -27.05 -6.30 4.98
N GLY A 27 -26.06 -5.75 4.26
CA GLY A 27 -25.81 -4.31 4.14
C GLY A 27 -25.28 -3.68 5.42
N ALA A 28 -25.02 -4.47 6.47
CA ALA A 28 -24.58 -3.98 7.76
C ALA A 28 -23.08 -3.58 7.73
N THR A 29 -22.76 -2.56 8.52
CA THR A 29 -21.38 -2.11 8.76
C THR A 29 -20.98 -2.42 10.20
N SER A 30 -19.76 -2.90 10.38
CA SER A 30 -19.17 -3.20 11.70
C SER A 30 -17.69 -2.83 11.72
N VAL A 31 -17.13 -2.72 12.93
CA VAL A 31 -15.68 -2.57 13.10
C VAL A 31 -15.02 -3.94 12.96
N PHE A 32 -14.07 -4.05 12.02
CA PHE A 32 -13.26 -5.25 11.84
C PHE A 32 -12.04 -5.26 12.76
N ARG A 33 -11.34 -4.11 12.86
CA ARG A 33 -10.17 -3.94 13.73
C ARG A 33 -10.08 -2.51 14.25
N GLN A 34 -9.85 -2.37 15.56
CA GLN A 34 -9.59 -1.08 16.24
C GLN A 34 -8.79 -1.35 17.53
N PRO A 35 -7.63 -0.67 17.78
CA PRO A 35 -6.99 0.27 16.87
C PRO A 35 -6.44 -0.43 15.61
N SER A 36 -6.34 0.31 14.50
CA SER A 36 -5.76 -0.16 13.25
C SER A 36 -4.32 0.35 13.03
N ASN A 37 -3.82 1.18 13.93
CA ASN A 37 -2.57 1.95 13.80
C ASN A 37 -2.58 2.89 12.59
N PHE A 38 -3.72 3.54 12.36
CA PHE A 38 -3.97 4.35 11.17
C PHE A 38 -3.64 3.59 9.90
N SER A 39 -4.23 2.39 9.76
CA SER A 39 -4.04 1.58 8.55
C SER A 39 -4.62 2.28 7.33
N THR A 40 -3.90 2.22 6.22
CA THR A 40 -4.25 2.85 4.94
C THR A 40 -4.53 1.80 3.88
N GLY A 41 -3.58 1.45 3.04
CA GLY A 41 -3.73 0.46 2.00
C GLY A 41 -4.00 -0.94 2.55
N LEU A 42 -4.98 -1.61 1.96
CA LEU A 42 -5.38 -2.97 2.30
C LEU A 42 -5.33 -3.86 1.05
N ALA A 43 -4.74 -5.05 1.20
CA ALA A 43 -4.73 -6.09 0.18
C ALA A 43 -4.95 -7.46 0.80
N ARG A 44 -5.06 -8.49 -0.04
CA ARG A 44 -5.02 -9.89 0.41
C ARG A 44 -3.77 -10.57 -0.15
N ASP A 45 -3.14 -11.39 0.68
CA ASP A 45 -2.09 -12.27 0.18
C ASP A 45 -2.68 -13.46 -0.60
N ARG A 46 -1.81 -14.32 -1.13
CA ARG A 46 -2.24 -15.46 -1.94
C ARG A 46 -3.00 -16.53 -1.16
N GLN A 47 -2.90 -16.52 0.16
CA GLN A 47 -3.66 -17.38 1.08
C GLN A 47 -4.95 -16.69 1.56
N GLY A 48 -5.22 -15.45 1.14
CA GLY A 48 -6.42 -14.72 1.51
C GLY A 48 -6.34 -13.95 2.82
N ARG A 49 -5.16 -13.91 3.47
CA ARG A 49 -4.93 -13.14 4.70
C ARG A 49 -4.85 -11.64 4.41
N LEU A 50 -5.31 -10.83 5.33
CA LEU A 50 -5.29 -9.38 5.17
C LEU A 50 -3.87 -8.83 5.33
N LEU A 51 -3.42 -8.07 4.34
CA LEU A 51 -2.24 -7.22 4.37
C LEU A 51 -2.67 -5.79 4.65
N ALA A 52 -1.91 -5.06 5.47
CA ALA A 52 -2.17 -3.66 5.78
C ALA A 52 -0.88 -2.84 5.86
N CYS A 53 -0.93 -1.63 5.33
CA CYS A 53 0.02 -0.57 5.62
C CYS A 53 -0.44 0.17 6.87
N GLU A 54 0.45 0.41 7.83
CA GLU A 54 0.14 1.10 9.08
C GLU A 54 1.01 2.35 9.20
N HIS A 55 0.37 3.53 9.24
CA HIS A 55 1.08 4.81 9.33
C HIS A 55 1.72 5.03 10.71
N LEU A 56 0.95 4.83 11.80
CA LEU A 56 1.43 5.11 13.16
C LEU A 56 2.65 4.26 13.52
N THR A 57 2.60 3.00 13.20
CA THR A 57 3.68 2.06 13.50
C THR A 57 4.75 1.99 12.42
N ARG A 58 4.51 2.67 11.26
CA ARG A 58 5.46 2.78 10.13
C ARG A 58 5.90 1.40 9.62
N ARG A 59 4.92 0.51 9.35
CA ARG A 59 5.19 -0.89 9.03
C ARG A 59 4.14 -1.49 8.09
N VAL A 60 4.48 -2.62 7.49
CA VAL A 60 3.59 -3.49 6.73
C VAL A 60 3.29 -4.73 7.56
N THR A 61 2.01 -5.07 7.67
CA THR A 61 1.55 -6.18 8.51
C THR A 61 0.67 -7.16 7.75
N ARG A 62 0.55 -8.37 8.32
CA ARG A 62 -0.39 -9.38 7.88
C ARG A 62 -1.22 -9.86 9.07
N THR A 63 -2.53 -9.91 8.90
CA THR A 63 -3.44 -10.53 9.87
C THR A 63 -3.53 -12.01 9.58
N GLU A 64 -3.15 -12.83 10.55
CA GLU A 64 -3.20 -14.28 10.46
C GLU A 64 -4.64 -14.81 10.66
N TYR A 65 -4.88 -16.09 10.38
CA TYR A 65 -6.22 -16.70 10.50
C TYR A 65 -6.74 -16.76 11.94
N ASP A 66 -5.85 -16.76 12.92
CA ASP A 66 -6.18 -16.71 14.35
C ASP A 66 -6.41 -15.27 14.85
N GLY A 67 -6.30 -14.27 13.97
CA GLY A 67 -6.41 -12.85 14.30
C GLY A 67 -5.09 -12.22 14.76
N GLY A 68 -4.02 -12.96 14.92
CA GLY A 68 -2.69 -12.45 15.25
C GLY A 68 -2.14 -11.53 14.15
N ILE A 69 -1.27 -10.61 14.52
CA ILE A 69 -0.63 -9.68 13.60
C ILE A 69 0.85 -10.04 13.45
N THR A 70 1.25 -10.39 12.23
CA THR A 70 2.65 -10.58 11.85
C THR A 70 3.18 -9.31 11.20
N VAL A 71 4.29 -8.78 11.70
CA VAL A 71 5.04 -7.70 11.04
C VAL A 71 5.84 -8.29 9.90
N LEU A 72 5.56 -7.87 8.67
CA LEU A 72 6.28 -8.32 7.47
C LEU A 72 7.51 -7.46 7.21
N ALA A 73 7.39 -6.15 7.43
CA ALA A 73 8.49 -5.21 7.28
C ALA A 73 8.22 -3.93 8.10
N ASP A 74 9.25 -3.40 8.77
CA ASP A 74 9.20 -2.14 9.52
C ASP A 74 10.39 -1.22 9.18
N ARG A 75 11.37 -1.70 8.40
CA ARG A 75 12.59 -0.97 8.04
C ARG A 75 13.23 -1.46 6.75
N TYR A 76 14.05 -0.59 6.18
CA TYR A 76 14.95 -0.91 5.09
C TYR A 76 16.35 -0.35 5.37
N ALA A 77 17.41 -1.15 5.14
CA ALA A 77 18.80 -0.78 5.41
C ALA A 77 19.03 -0.18 6.82
N GLY A 78 18.33 -0.71 7.84
CA GLY A 78 18.44 -0.28 9.23
C GLY A 78 17.61 0.95 9.61
N LYS A 79 17.01 1.66 8.63
CA LYS A 79 16.18 2.84 8.84
C LYS A 79 14.69 2.47 8.82
N ARG A 80 13.86 3.19 9.58
CA ARG A 80 12.42 3.00 9.57
C ARG A 80 11.81 3.50 8.26
N PHE A 81 10.75 2.84 7.80
CA PHE A 81 9.93 3.39 6.73
C PHE A 81 9.36 4.76 7.09
N ASN A 82 8.98 5.54 6.10
CA ASN A 82 8.31 6.81 6.33
C ASN A 82 6.89 6.57 6.86
N SER A 83 6.00 6.15 6.00
CA SER A 83 4.64 5.73 6.35
C SER A 83 4.08 4.87 5.21
N PRO A 84 4.28 3.55 5.23
CA PRO A 84 3.74 2.66 4.21
C PRO A 84 2.27 2.97 3.93
N ASN A 85 1.92 3.18 2.64
CA ASN A 85 0.64 3.77 2.29
C ASN A 85 -0.27 2.82 1.51
N ASP A 86 0.06 2.39 0.31
CA ASP A 86 -0.73 1.39 -0.43
C ASP A 86 0.07 0.12 -0.70
N ILE A 87 -0.64 -0.98 -0.96
CA ILE A 87 -0.08 -2.32 -0.97
C ILE A 87 -0.78 -3.22 -1.98
N VAL A 88 -0.02 -4.07 -2.64
CA VAL A 88 -0.53 -5.10 -3.55
C VAL A 88 0.29 -6.38 -3.42
N CYS A 89 -0.38 -7.53 -3.55
CA CYS A 89 0.27 -8.84 -3.59
C CYS A 89 0.28 -9.38 -5.01
N GLN A 90 1.45 -9.67 -5.53
CA GLN A 90 1.68 -10.30 -6.85
C GLN A 90 1.32 -11.79 -6.81
N ARG A 91 1.03 -12.41 -7.96
CA ARG A 91 0.67 -13.85 -8.05
C ARG A 91 1.73 -14.79 -7.50
N ASN A 92 3.00 -14.41 -7.62
CA ASN A 92 4.12 -15.18 -7.07
C ASN A 92 4.25 -15.03 -5.53
N GLY A 93 3.40 -14.23 -4.89
CA GLY A 93 3.42 -13.98 -3.44
C GLY A 93 4.25 -12.78 -3.01
N ALA A 94 5.01 -12.16 -3.89
CA ALA A 94 5.75 -10.93 -3.56
C ALA A 94 4.77 -9.80 -3.22
N ILE A 95 5.11 -9.01 -2.22
CA ILE A 95 4.28 -7.90 -1.73
C ILE A 95 4.97 -6.60 -2.10
N TRP A 96 4.23 -5.69 -2.74
CA TRP A 96 4.72 -4.38 -3.13
C TRP A 96 3.97 -3.31 -2.36
N PHE A 97 4.68 -2.29 -1.90
CA PHE A 97 4.07 -1.19 -1.17
C PHE A 97 4.79 0.14 -1.43
N THR A 98 4.05 1.23 -1.28
CA THR A 98 4.55 2.60 -1.37
C THR A 98 4.86 3.14 0.02
N ASP A 99 5.89 3.99 0.14
CA ASP A 99 6.36 4.57 1.41
C ASP A 99 6.53 6.10 1.31
N PRO A 100 5.44 6.85 1.09
CA PRO A 100 5.46 8.31 1.14
C PRO A 100 5.48 8.83 2.59
N PRO A 101 5.72 10.13 2.83
CA PRO A 101 5.74 10.70 4.17
C PRO A 101 4.37 11.21 4.64
N PHE A 102 3.23 10.63 4.16
CA PHE A 102 1.91 11.17 4.45
C PHE A 102 1.57 11.03 5.93
N GLY A 103 1.76 9.84 6.51
CA GLY A 103 1.45 9.54 7.90
C GLY A 103 2.41 10.13 8.92
N ILE A 104 3.56 10.69 8.49
CA ILE A 104 4.51 11.38 9.38
C ILE A 104 4.50 12.89 9.20
N GLY A 105 3.61 13.43 8.36
CA GLY A 105 3.48 14.86 8.13
C GLY A 105 2.80 15.64 9.26
N GLY A 106 2.10 14.95 10.16
CA GLY A 106 1.35 15.52 11.28
C GLY A 106 0.85 14.45 12.23
N HIS A 107 -0.19 14.79 13.03
CA HIS A 107 -0.75 13.89 14.05
C HIS A 107 -2.18 13.43 13.73
N TRP A 108 -2.66 13.60 12.50
CA TRP A 108 -4.05 13.27 12.12
C TRP A 108 -4.23 11.84 11.58
N GLU A 109 -3.14 11.21 11.13
CA GLU A 109 -3.13 9.84 10.60
C GLU A 109 -1.83 9.09 10.93
N GLY A 110 -1.15 9.51 11.99
CA GLY A 110 0.11 8.97 12.48
C GLY A 110 0.77 9.94 13.44
N ASP A 111 2.06 9.78 13.68
CA ASP A 111 2.87 10.68 14.49
C ASP A 111 3.88 11.43 13.64
N LYS A 112 3.97 12.75 13.86
CA LYS A 112 4.93 13.59 13.17
C LYS A 112 6.37 13.10 13.39
N ALA A 113 7.08 12.89 12.29
CA ALA A 113 8.49 12.49 12.31
C ALA A 113 9.22 13.01 11.07
N GLU A 114 10.55 13.05 11.15
CA GLU A 114 11.38 13.33 9.97
C GLU A 114 11.53 12.05 9.12
N PRO A 115 11.47 12.17 7.78
CA PRO A 115 11.75 11.07 6.88
C PRO A 115 13.18 10.51 7.08
N GLU A 116 13.31 9.22 7.23
CA GLU A 116 14.61 8.54 7.32
C GLU A 116 15.07 7.98 5.95
N LEU A 117 14.13 7.79 5.03
CA LEU A 117 14.32 7.20 3.71
C LEU A 117 13.74 8.13 2.62
N PRO A 118 14.20 8.04 1.37
CA PRO A 118 13.51 8.65 0.24
C PRO A 118 12.06 8.16 0.13
N HIS A 119 11.21 8.91 -0.55
CA HIS A 119 9.87 8.46 -0.90
C HIS A 119 9.97 7.32 -1.92
N SER A 120 9.70 6.12 -1.50
CA SER A 120 10.10 4.93 -2.23
C SER A 120 8.94 3.96 -2.48
N VAL A 121 9.17 3.05 -3.40
CA VAL A 121 8.39 1.84 -3.57
C VAL A 121 9.30 0.66 -3.21
N TYR A 122 8.79 -0.25 -2.41
CA TYR A 122 9.50 -1.44 -1.97
C TYR A 122 8.79 -2.72 -2.40
N ARG A 123 9.56 -3.79 -2.48
CA ARG A 123 9.11 -5.15 -2.71
C ARG A 123 9.58 -6.03 -1.56
N ILE A 124 8.68 -6.82 -0.99
CA ILE A 124 9.01 -7.92 -0.07
C ILE A 124 9.03 -9.18 -0.91
N ASP A 125 10.16 -9.83 -0.97
CA ASP A 125 10.33 -11.06 -1.73
C ASP A 125 9.55 -12.22 -1.09
N ALA A 126 8.86 -13.00 -1.91
CA ALA A 126 7.93 -14.03 -1.45
C ALA A 126 8.61 -15.18 -0.68
N ASP A 127 9.81 -15.56 -1.12
CA ASP A 127 10.50 -16.73 -0.59
C ASP A 127 11.38 -16.39 0.61
N SER A 128 12.14 -15.29 0.50
CA SER A 128 13.11 -14.88 1.52
C SER A 128 12.56 -13.91 2.56
N GLY A 129 11.44 -13.24 2.27
CA GLY A 129 10.91 -12.15 3.09
C GLY A 129 11.79 -10.89 3.09
N ARG A 130 12.82 -10.82 2.24
CA ARG A 130 13.70 -9.64 2.17
C ARG A 130 12.97 -8.46 1.57
N VAL A 131 13.19 -7.29 2.17
CA VAL A 131 12.75 -6.01 1.59
C VAL A 131 13.79 -5.53 0.57
N GLU A 132 13.32 -5.20 -0.60
CA GLU A 132 14.10 -4.68 -1.73
C GLU A 132 13.58 -3.30 -2.13
N LEU A 133 14.48 -2.38 -2.42
CA LEU A 133 14.13 -1.09 -2.98
C LEU A 133 13.80 -1.28 -4.47
N ALA A 134 12.58 -0.90 -4.86
CA ALA A 134 12.17 -0.98 -6.26
C ALA A 134 12.31 0.36 -6.98
N LEU A 135 11.91 1.48 -6.34
CA LEU A 135 12.02 2.84 -6.86
C LEU A 135 12.24 3.84 -5.72
N ASP A 136 13.01 4.90 -5.97
CA ASP A 136 13.24 6.02 -5.05
C ASP A 136 13.24 7.39 -5.75
N ASP A 137 12.69 7.44 -6.96
CA ASP A 137 12.69 8.62 -7.84
C ASP A 137 11.31 9.30 -7.99
N LEU A 138 10.37 8.99 -7.07
CA LEU A 138 9.02 9.55 -7.08
C LEU A 138 8.82 10.60 -5.97
N ALA A 139 8.11 11.68 -6.30
CA ALA A 139 7.89 12.79 -5.35
C ALA A 139 6.90 12.43 -4.23
N GLY A 140 5.99 11.50 -4.46
CA GLY A 140 5.00 11.04 -3.48
C GLY A 140 4.22 9.84 -4.04
N PRO A 141 4.84 8.64 -4.04
CA PRO A 141 4.16 7.43 -4.47
C PRO A 141 2.97 7.16 -3.55
N ASN A 142 1.80 6.88 -4.16
CA ASN A 142 0.55 6.63 -3.45
C ASN A 142 -0.01 5.28 -3.88
N GLY A 143 -1.17 5.22 -4.52
CA GLY A 143 -1.77 3.98 -4.98
C GLY A 143 -0.91 3.19 -5.96
N LEU A 144 -0.98 1.86 -5.89
CA LEU A 144 -0.33 1.00 -6.86
C LEU A 144 -1.21 -0.22 -7.21
N CYS A 145 -1.14 -0.66 -8.46
CA CYS A 145 -1.76 -1.92 -8.88
C CYS A 145 -1.01 -2.52 -10.08
N PHE A 146 -1.11 -3.83 -10.22
CA PHE A 146 -0.64 -4.52 -11.41
C PHE A 146 -1.71 -4.53 -12.51
N SER A 147 -1.27 -4.61 -13.78
CA SER A 147 -2.13 -5.07 -14.87
C SER A 147 -2.62 -6.50 -14.60
N PRO A 148 -3.74 -6.94 -15.24
CA PRO A 148 -4.27 -8.29 -15.02
C PRO A 148 -3.28 -9.43 -15.33
N ASP A 149 -2.33 -9.22 -16.23
CA ASP A 149 -1.25 -10.18 -16.56
C ASP A 149 0.02 -9.97 -15.73
N GLU A 150 0.04 -8.96 -14.83
CA GLU A 150 1.14 -8.56 -13.95
C GLU A 150 2.44 -8.18 -14.66
N ARG A 151 2.37 -7.86 -15.96
CA ARG A 151 3.52 -7.38 -16.72
C ARG A 151 3.78 -5.90 -16.56
N VAL A 152 2.79 -5.15 -16.06
CA VAL A 152 2.88 -3.71 -15.82
C VAL A 152 2.47 -3.41 -14.40
N LEU A 153 3.28 -2.59 -13.72
CA LEU A 153 2.93 -1.98 -12.44
C LEU A 153 2.56 -0.51 -12.68
N TYR A 154 1.36 -0.14 -12.27
CA TYR A 154 0.91 1.25 -12.25
C TYR A 154 1.13 1.85 -10.88
N ILE A 155 1.69 3.06 -10.83
CA ILE A 155 1.97 3.78 -9.58
C ILE A 155 1.45 5.21 -9.72
N VAL A 156 0.62 5.60 -8.78
CA VAL A 156 0.15 6.98 -8.62
C VAL A 156 1.24 7.81 -7.98
N GLU A 157 1.58 8.94 -8.58
CA GLU A 157 2.46 9.95 -8.01
C GLU A 157 1.65 11.22 -7.68
N SER A 158 1.17 11.30 -6.43
CA SER A 158 0.23 12.34 -5.99
C SER A 158 0.87 13.73 -5.84
N ARG A 159 2.19 13.82 -5.68
CA ARG A 159 2.93 15.08 -5.49
C ARG A 159 3.74 15.52 -6.72
N HIS A 160 3.60 14.82 -7.85
CA HIS A 160 4.25 15.22 -9.10
C HIS A 160 3.81 16.61 -9.55
N GLN A 161 4.73 17.41 -10.08
CA GLN A 161 4.47 18.75 -10.61
C GLN A 161 4.81 18.78 -12.12
N PRO A 162 4.09 19.55 -12.94
CA PRO A 162 2.97 20.44 -12.60
C PRO A 162 1.61 19.74 -12.44
N ALA A 163 1.49 18.47 -12.78
CA ALA A 163 0.27 17.69 -12.66
C ALA A 163 0.56 16.31 -12.04
N ARG A 164 -0.41 15.75 -11.33
CA ARG A 164 -0.32 14.40 -10.78
C ARG A 164 -0.29 13.38 -11.93
N VAL A 165 0.42 12.31 -11.75
CA VAL A 165 0.67 11.33 -12.81
C VAL A 165 0.41 9.92 -12.30
N VAL A 166 -0.12 9.06 -13.16
CA VAL A 166 0.01 7.62 -13.01
C VAL A 166 1.11 7.15 -13.96
N TRP A 167 2.16 6.59 -13.38
CA TRP A 167 3.24 5.96 -14.12
C TRP A 167 2.95 4.50 -14.40
N ALA A 168 3.41 4.00 -15.54
CA ALA A 168 3.44 2.58 -15.86
C ALA A 168 4.89 2.12 -15.96
N TYR A 169 5.20 0.99 -15.37
CA TYR A 169 6.50 0.33 -15.41
C TYR A 169 6.35 -1.10 -15.90
N ASP A 170 7.23 -1.55 -16.76
CA ASP A 170 7.32 -2.95 -17.13
C ASP A 170 7.97 -3.75 -15.99
N VAL A 171 7.38 -4.90 -15.66
CA VAL A 171 7.82 -5.78 -14.57
C VAL A 171 8.62 -6.93 -15.14
N GLY A 172 9.90 -6.98 -14.84
CA GLY A 172 10.79 -8.08 -15.24
C GLY A 172 10.53 -9.37 -14.45
N ALA A 173 10.96 -10.49 -14.97
CA ALA A 173 10.86 -11.79 -14.30
C ALA A 173 11.64 -11.84 -12.96
N ASP A 174 12.65 -10.99 -12.82
CA ASP A 174 13.45 -10.81 -11.61
C ASP A 174 12.80 -9.80 -10.61
N GLY A 175 11.62 -9.28 -10.93
CA GLY A 175 10.93 -8.27 -10.14
C GLY A 175 11.47 -6.85 -10.31
N LYS A 176 12.39 -6.60 -11.24
CA LYS A 176 12.87 -5.24 -11.51
C LYS A 176 11.91 -4.48 -12.38
N LEU A 177 11.80 -3.18 -12.09
CA LEU A 177 10.99 -2.24 -12.87
C LEU A 177 11.83 -1.55 -13.94
N SER A 178 11.24 -1.39 -15.13
CA SER A 178 11.86 -0.73 -16.27
C SER A 178 10.82 -0.02 -17.13
N GLY A 179 11.24 0.66 -18.19
CA GLY A 179 10.30 1.23 -19.18
C GLY A 179 9.33 2.26 -18.60
N LYS A 180 9.78 3.08 -17.62
CA LYS A 180 8.95 4.16 -17.02
C LYS A 180 8.31 5.00 -18.10
N ARG A 181 6.97 5.08 -18.09
CA ARG A 181 6.19 5.90 -19.02
C ARG A 181 4.96 6.48 -18.34
N LYS A 182 4.58 7.68 -18.76
CA LYS A 182 3.35 8.30 -18.29
C LYS A 182 2.15 7.52 -18.84
N PHE A 183 1.29 7.03 -17.95
CA PHE A 183 0.06 6.33 -18.32
C PHE A 183 -1.14 7.28 -18.27
N ILE A 184 -1.28 8.05 -17.19
CA ILE A 184 -2.29 9.08 -17.06
C ILE A 184 -1.63 10.39 -16.62
N ASP A 185 -1.96 11.47 -17.31
CA ASP A 185 -1.66 12.84 -16.91
C ASP A 185 -2.94 13.43 -16.31
N ALA A 186 -3.01 13.43 -14.98
CA ALA A 186 -4.21 13.88 -14.27
C ALA A 186 -4.25 15.42 -14.20
N GLN A 187 -4.84 16.02 -15.22
CA GLN A 187 -5.07 17.46 -15.28
C GLN A 187 -6.30 17.83 -14.43
N GLY A 188 -6.26 18.98 -13.77
CA GLY A 188 -7.39 19.53 -13.03
C GLY A 188 -7.22 19.55 -11.52
N PRO A 189 -8.24 20.01 -10.78
CA PRO A 189 -8.22 20.10 -9.33
C PRO A 189 -8.35 18.72 -8.68
N GLY A 190 -7.83 18.59 -7.45
CA GLY A 190 -7.89 17.39 -6.66
C GLY A 190 -6.58 16.60 -6.66
N ALA A 191 -6.56 15.50 -5.92
CA ALA A 191 -5.47 14.54 -5.85
C ALA A 191 -5.94 13.19 -6.41
N ILE A 192 -5.01 12.45 -7.03
CA ILE A 192 -5.20 11.03 -7.29
C ILE A 192 -4.59 10.27 -6.12
N ASP A 193 -5.27 9.20 -5.69
CA ASP A 193 -4.96 8.48 -4.46
C ASP A 193 -4.81 6.98 -4.75
N GLY A 194 -5.69 6.13 -4.25
CA GLY A 194 -5.67 4.71 -4.52
C GLY A 194 -6.05 4.35 -5.97
N ILE A 195 -5.54 3.23 -6.45
CA ILE A 195 -5.83 2.69 -7.79
C ILE A 195 -6.02 1.18 -7.70
N LYS A 196 -6.95 0.65 -8.46
CA LYS A 196 -7.18 -0.82 -8.59
C LYS A 196 -7.45 -1.19 -10.05
N CYS A 197 -7.08 -2.41 -10.45
CA CYS A 197 -7.41 -3.07 -11.70
C CYS A 197 -8.34 -4.25 -11.47
#